data_7d1325fddae7e3ca9465ad41dd6b519d
#
_entry.id   7d1325fddae7e3ca9465ad41dd6b519d
#
_cell.length_a   1.000
_cell.length_b   1.000
_cell.length_c   1.000
_cell.angle_alpha   90.00
_cell.angle_beta   90.00
_cell.angle_gamma   90.00
#
_symmetry.space_group_name_H-M   'P 1'
#
loop_
_entity.id
_entity.type
_entity.pdbx_description
1 polymer ?
#
loop_
_entity_poly.entity_id
_entity_poly.type
_entity_poly.pdbx_seq_one_letter_code
_entity_poly.pdbx_strand_id
1 'polypeptide(L)'
;MTVYTNPHILPLRAENIPGELKARPQWVVWKAVGDKPDKVPYSARSRRRASSTDLLTWSTFQEALEAYETGEYAGLGFMFSSADPNTGIDLDNCVDEDGEIALWAQEMARYFDSYTELSATGTGLHIIVRGNVPNRRKGEVYSSKRFFTVTGHIVEVGGD
;
A
#
# COMPACT_ATOMS: atom_id res chain seq x y z
N MET A 1 22.35 15.77 -0.40
CA MET A 1 21.00 15.32 -0.04
C MET A 1 21.09 14.00 0.69
N THR A 2 20.65 13.99 1.91
CA THR A 2 20.72 12.75 2.71
C THR A 2 19.64 11.80 2.25
N VAL A 3 20.05 10.67 1.71
CA VAL A 3 19.10 9.60 1.42
C VAL A 3 18.70 9.00 2.78
N TYR A 4 17.48 9.24 3.17
CA TYR A 4 16.96 8.69 4.40
C TYR A 4 16.58 7.24 4.17
N THR A 5 17.49 6.32 4.52
CA THR A 5 17.14 4.91 4.56
C THR A 5 16.59 4.60 5.94
N ASN A 6 15.27 4.45 6.01
CA ASN A 6 14.64 3.95 7.21
C ASN A 6 14.74 2.42 7.20
N PRO A 7 15.53 1.79 8.10
CA PRO A 7 15.70 0.35 8.09
C PRO A 7 14.43 -0.42 8.45
N HIS A 8 13.39 0.29 8.91
CA HIS A 8 12.11 -0.33 9.29
C HIS A 8 11.10 -0.39 8.14
N ILE A 9 11.43 0.19 6.97
CA ILE A 9 10.54 0.11 5.82
C ILE A 9 10.92 -1.10 4.99
N LEU A 10 9.92 -1.97 4.72
CA LEU A 10 10.12 -3.17 3.93
C LEU A 10 10.45 -2.81 2.48
N PRO A 11 11.42 -3.51 1.88
CA PRO A 11 11.72 -3.30 0.45
C PRO A 11 10.56 -3.80 -0.40
N LEU A 12 10.36 -3.14 -1.54
CA LEU A 12 9.31 -3.50 -2.47
C LEU A 12 9.55 -4.88 -3.10
N ARG A 13 8.51 -5.69 -3.18
CA ARG A 13 8.49 -6.95 -3.91
C ARG A 13 7.48 -6.85 -5.05
N ALA A 14 7.89 -6.17 -6.11
CA ALA A 14 7.03 -5.82 -7.23
C ALA A 14 6.41 -7.04 -7.91
N GLU A 15 7.15 -8.15 -7.96
CA GLU A 15 6.72 -9.38 -8.61
C GLU A 15 5.46 -10.00 -7.98
N ASN A 16 5.19 -9.67 -6.72
CA ASN A 16 4.05 -10.24 -5.99
C ASN A 16 2.78 -9.39 -6.08
N ILE A 17 2.88 -8.19 -6.63
CA ILE A 17 1.73 -7.30 -6.75
C ILE A 17 0.79 -7.82 -7.84
N PRO A 18 -0.54 -7.89 -7.58
CA PRO A 18 -1.48 -8.40 -8.57
C PRO A 18 -1.41 -7.66 -9.91
N GLY A 19 -1.41 -8.43 -11.00
CA GLY A 19 -1.36 -7.86 -12.36
C GLY A 19 -2.50 -6.92 -12.65
N GLU A 20 -3.65 -7.16 -12.08
CA GLU A 20 -4.83 -6.32 -12.21
C GLU A 20 -4.59 -4.89 -11.71
N LEU A 21 -3.87 -4.75 -10.60
CA LEU A 21 -3.49 -3.44 -10.08
C LEU A 21 -2.40 -2.80 -10.93
N LYS A 22 -1.43 -3.60 -11.37
CA LYS A 22 -0.34 -3.12 -12.24
C LYS A 22 -0.84 -2.56 -13.56
N ALA A 23 -1.98 -3.05 -14.04
CA ALA A 23 -2.56 -2.60 -15.31
C ALA A 23 -3.22 -1.22 -15.22
N ARG A 24 -3.40 -0.68 -14.02
CA ARG A 24 -4.07 0.60 -13.82
C ARG A 24 -3.07 1.74 -13.67
N PRO A 25 -3.33 2.89 -14.30
CA PRO A 25 -2.43 4.06 -14.18
C PRO A 25 -2.73 4.88 -12.91
N GLN A 26 -2.76 4.21 -11.77
CA GLN A 26 -3.15 4.80 -10.48
C GLN A 26 -2.01 4.71 -9.46
N TRP A 27 -0.76 4.73 -9.93
CA TRP A 27 0.41 4.53 -9.09
C TRP A 27 1.13 5.83 -8.78
N VAL A 28 1.72 5.86 -7.59
CA VAL A 28 2.59 6.94 -7.11
C VAL A 28 3.78 6.31 -6.40
N VAL A 29 4.77 7.11 -6.11
CA VAL A 29 5.86 6.75 -5.20
C VAL A 29 5.66 7.53 -3.90
N TRP A 30 6.36 7.15 -2.83
CA TRP A 30 6.23 7.86 -1.57
C TRP A 30 7.55 7.97 -0.82
N LYS A 31 7.63 8.95 0.07
CA LYS A 31 8.76 9.15 0.99
C LYS A 31 8.24 9.18 2.42
N ALA A 32 9.07 8.72 3.34
CA ALA A 32 8.84 8.93 4.75
C ALA A 32 9.42 10.30 5.12
N VAL A 33 8.61 11.17 5.71
CA VAL A 33 9.02 12.54 6.03
C VAL A 33 8.77 12.81 7.51
N GLY A 34 9.77 13.38 8.18
CA GLY A 34 9.66 13.80 9.57
C GLY A 34 10.11 12.74 10.57
N ASP A 35 10.12 13.10 11.85
CA ASP A 35 10.54 12.24 12.96
C ASP A 35 9.54 11.10 13.21
N LYS A 36 8.26 11.38 12.98
CA LYS A 36 7.23 10.36 12.84
C LYS A 36 7.01 10.20 11.35
N PRO A 37 7.33 9.03 10.78
CA PRO A 37 7.34 8.92 9.32
C PRO A 37 5.94 9.02 8.73
N ASP A 38 5.55 10.22 8.40
CA ASP A 38 4.39 10.43 7.54
C ASP A 38 4.75 9.97 6.13
N LYS A 39 3.90 9.19 5.54
CA LYS A 39 4.07 8.70 4.19
C LYS A 39 3.49 9.72 3.24
N VAL A 40 4.36 10.40 2.50
CA VAL A 40 3.96 11.48 1.59
C VAL A 40 4.05 10.99 0.15
N PRO A 41 2.95 11.01 -0.63
CA PRO A 41 2.99 10.56 -2.01
C PRO A 41 3.57 11.61 -2.95
N TYR A 42 4.30 11.11 -3.96
CA TYR A 42 4.90 11.92 -5.01
C TYR A 42 4.58 11.34 -6.38
N SER A 43 4.45 12.22 -7.37
CA SER A 43 4.29 11.80 -8.75
C SER A 43 5.60 11.23 -9.28
N ALA A 44 5.54 10.05 -9.87
CA ALA A 44 6.71 9.44 -10.49
C ALA A 44 7.18 10.26 -11.70
N ARG A 45 6.27 10.98 -12.35
CA ARG A 45 6.58 11.78 -13.55
C ARG A 45 7.16 13.16 -13.22
N SER A 46 6.46 13.91 -12.37
CA SER A 46 6.85 15.29 -12.07
C SER A 46 7.81 15.41 -10.90
N ARG A 47 7.89 14.40 -10.06
CA ARG A 47 8.63 14.36 -8.79
C ARG A 47 8.14 15.37 -7.76
N ARG A 48 6.96 15.95 -8.01
CA ARG A 48 6.26 16.81 -7.06
C ARG A 48 5.26 15.99 -6.27
N ARG A 49 4.75 16.56 -5.19
CA ARG A 49 3.73 15.89 -4.38
C ARG A 49 2.56 15.47 -5.24
N ALA A 50 2.08 14.26 -5.02
CA ALA A 50 0.90 13.73 -5.67
C ALA A 50 -0.33 14.02 -4.83
N SER A 51 -1.49 14.03 -5.48
CA SER A 51 -2.78 14.24 -4.83
C SER A 51 -3.70 13.04 -5.07
N SER A 52 -4.39 12.61 -4.04
CA SER A 52 -5.37 11.52 -4.16
C SER A 52 -6.62 11.91 -4.94
N THR A 53 -6.75 13.18 -5.29
CA THR A 53 -7.89 13.70 -6.06
C THR A 53 -7.52 14.23 -7.45
N ASP A 54 -6.24 14.16 -7.81
CA ASP A 54 -5.76 14.67 -9.09
C ASP A 54 -5.07 13.58 -9.89
N LEU A 55 -5.76 13.05 -10.89
CA LEU A 55 -5.30 11.99 -11.78
C LEU A 55 -3.99 12.34 -12.49
N LEU A 56 -3.74 13.62 -12.75
CA LEU A 56 -2.54 14.06 -13.45
C LEU A 56 -1.26 13.83 -12.64
N THR A 57 -1.40 13.58 -11.34
CA THR A 57 -0.26 13.32 -10.47
C THR A 57 0.04 11.81 -10.36
N TRP A 58 -0.76 10.96 -10.98
CA TRP A 58 -0.57 9.51 -10.94
C TRP A 58 0.18 9.05 -12.20
N SER A 59 0.70 7.82 -12.14
CA SER A 59 1.48 7.25 -13.24
C SER A 59 1.13 5.78 -13.45
N THR A 60 1.73 5.21 -14.49
CA THR A 60 1.67 3.75 -14.68
C THR A 60 2.51 3.06 -13.62
N PHE A 61 2.26 1.77 -13.43
CA PHE A 61 3.09 0.95 -12.53
C PHE A 61 4.56 0.99 -12.94
N GLN A 62 4.84 0.86 -14.24
CA GLN A 62 6.21 0.85 -14.74
C GLN A 62 6.94 2.16 -14.44
N GLU A 63 6.28 3.29 -14.63
CA GLU A 63 6.88 4.60 -14.31
C GLU A 63 7.17 4.73 -12.81
N ALA A 64 6.26 4.24 -11.96
CA ALA A 64 6.45 4.27 -10.52
C ALA A 64 7.60 3.33 -10.10
N LEU A 65 7.67 2.14 -10.69
CA LEU A 65 8.74 1.18 -10.41
C LEU A 65 10.11 1.76 -10.78
N GLU A 66 10.22 2.36 -11.95
CA GLU A 66 11.47 2.99 -12.39
C GLU A 66 11.90 4.12 -11.46
N ALA A 67 10.97 4.93 -11.00
CA ALA A 67 11.25 5.98 -10.03
C ALA A 67 11.72 5.40 -8.70
N TYR A 68 11.10 4.32 -8.23
CA TYR A 68 11.52 3.63 -7.00
C TYR A 68 12.95 3.08 -7.14
N GLU A 69 13.28 2.53 -8.28
CA GLU A 69 14.60 1.92 -8.51
C GLU A 69 15.75 2.93 -8.50
N THR A 70 15.45 4.22 -8.58
CA THR A 70 16.49 5.26 -8.42
C THR A 70 17.03 5.34 -6.98
N GLY A 71 16.33 4.76 -6.01
CA GLY A 71 16.69 4.85 -4.60
C GLY A 71 16.20 6.10 -3.90
N GLU A 72 15.51 6.99 -4.60
CA GLU A 72 15.02 8.26 -4.05
C GLU A 72 13.75 8.12 -3.20
N TYR A 73 12.97 7.07 -3.44
CA TYR A 73 11.67 6.88 -2.79
C TYR A 73 11.66 5.63 -1.91
N ALA A 74 10.81 5.65 -0.88
CA ALA A 74 10.71 4.55 0.08
C ALA A 74 9.87 3.39 -0.44
N GLY A 75 8.95 3.63 -1.37
CA GLY A 75 8.09 2.59 -1.90
C GLY A 75 7.08 3.11 -2.91
N LEU A 76 6.17 2.23 -3.28
CA LEU A 76 5.07 2.53 -4.19
C LEU A 76 3.77 2.69 -3.42
N GLY A 77 2.84 3.43 -4.01
CA GLY A 77 1.49 3.56 -3.51
C GLY A 77 0.47 3.49 -4.62
N PHE A 78 -0.72 3.08 -4.26
CA PHE A 78 -1.85 2.98 -5.18
C PHE A 78 -2.92 3.99 -4.75
N MET A 79 -3.42 4.76 -5.72
CA MET A 79 -4.47 5.75 -5.47
C MET A 79 -5.82 5.12 -5.82
N PHE A 80 -6.65 4.90 -4.81
CA PHE A 80 -8.00 4.40 -5.04
C PHE A 80 -8.87 5.50 -5.66
N SER A 81 -9.69 5.10 -6.61
CA SER A 81 -10.59 5.99 -7.35
C SER A 81 -11.99 5.41 -7.34
N SER A 82 -13.00 6.28 -7.38
CA SER A 82 -14.40 5.83 -7.46
C SER A 82 -14.70 5.04 -8.73
N ALA A 83 -13.88 5.21 -9.78
CA ALA A 83 -14.02 4.46 -11.03
C ALA A 83 -13.33 3.09 -10.98
N ASP A 84 -12.61 2.80 -9.91
CA ASP A 84 -11.80 1.61 -9.72
C ASP A 84 -12.64 0.59 -8.92
N PRO A 85 -12.66 -0.69 -9.33
CA PRO A 85 -13.42 -1.70 -8.59
C PRO A 85 -12.75 -2.19 -7.31
N ASN A 86 -11.59 -1.65 -6.95
CA ASN A 86 -10.83 -2.14 -5.80
C ASN A 86 -11.08 -1.32 -4.54
N THR A 87 -11.02 -1.99 -3.39
CA THR A 87 -11.11 -1.37 -2.08
C THR A 87 -9.93 -1.85 -1.24
N GLY A 88 -9.25 -0.93 -0.57
CA GLY A 88 -8.17 -1.24 0.35
C GLY A 88 -8.67 -1.26 1.79
N ILE A 89 -8.23 -2.25 2.55
CA ILE A 89 -8.54 -2.38 3.97
C ILE A 89 -7.22 -2.33 4.73
N ASP A 90 -7.10 -1.38 5.64
CA ASP A 90 -5.90 -1.16 6.43
C ASP A 90 -6.13 -1.64 7.87
N LEU A 91 -5.35 -2.63 8.30
CA LEU A 91 -5.41 -3.20 9.64
C LEU A 91 -4.13 -2.82 10.37
N ASP A 92 -4.22 -1.80 11.21
CA ASP A 92 -3.05 -1.26 11.93
C ASP A 92 -2.70 -2.06 13.18
N ASN A 93 -1.40 -2.08 13.50
CA ASN A 93 -0.87 -2.61 14.75
C ASN A 93 -1.33 -4.04 15.07
N CYS A 94 -1.38 -4.88 14.05
CA CYS A 94 -1.84 -6.26 14.21
C CYS A 94 -0.73 -7.30 14.02
N VAL A 95 0.50 -6.87 13.77
CA VAL A 95 1.65 -7.76 13.62
C VAL A 95 2.69 -7.37 14.67
N ASP A 96 3.10 -8.31 15.51
CA ASP A 96 4.05 -8.04 16.58
C ASP A 96 5.51 -8.16 16.12
N GLU A 97 6.45 -7.97 17.03
CA GLU A 97 7.88 -8.00 16.74
C GLU A 97 8.37 -9.35 16.22
N ASP A 98 7.69 -10.43 16.59
CA ASP A 98 8.01 -11.78 16.13
C ASP A 98 7.34 -12.14 14.81
N GLY A 99 6.57 -11.21 14.24
CA GLY A 99 5.82 -11.45 13.01
C GLY A 99 4.50 -12.17 13.22
N GLU A 100 4.07 -12.30 14.46
CA GLU A 100 2.79 -12.96 14.78
C GLU A 100 1.62 -12.01 14.52
N ILE A 101 0.65 -12.51 13.79
CA ILE A 101 -0.54 -11.72 13.42
C ILE A 101 -1.63 -11.94 14.45
N ALA A 102 -2.21 -10.86 14.94
CA ALA A 102 -3.32 -10.92 15.89
C ALA A 102 -4.49 -11.72 15.33
N LEU A 103 -5.15 -12.48 16.18
CA LEU A 103 -6.24 -13.37 15.76
C LEU A 103 -7.35 -12.63 15.00
N TRP A 104 -7.72 -11.44 15.48
CA TRP A 104 -8.78 -10.65 14.84
C TRP A 104 -8.41 -10.26 13.40
N ALA A 105 -7.14 -9.98 13.14
CA ALA A 105 -6.66 -9.63 11.81
C ALA A 105 -6.60 -10.87 10.89
N GLN A 106 -6.21 -12.01 11.46
CA GLN A 106 -6.24 -13.27 10.72
C GLN A 106 -7.66 -13.61 10.29
N GLU A 107 -8.64 -13.41 11.17
CA GLU A 107 -10.04 -13.65 10.87
C GLU A 107 -10.54 -12.75 9.75
N MET A 108 -10.15 -11.47 9.77
CA MET A 108 -10.51 -10.55 8.70
C MET A 108 -9.89 -10.95 7.36
N ALA A 109 -8.61 -11.34 7.38
CA ALA A 109 -7.95 -11.78 6.15
C ALA A 109 -8.60 -13.03 5.57
N ARG A 110 -9.00 -13.98 6.41
CA ARG A 110 -9.74 -15.18 5.95
C ARG A 110 -11.11 -14.82 5.40
N TYR A 111 -11.79 -13.89 6.06
CA TYR A 111 -13.14 -13.47 5.64
C TYR A 111 -13.11 -12.88 4.23
N PHE A 112 -12.17 -12.00 3.94
CA PHE A 112 -12.09 -11.37 2.63
C PHE A 112 -11.47 -12.27 1.57
N ASP A 113 -10.61 -13.20 1.98
CA ASP A 113 -9.96 -14.16 1.08
C ASP A 113 -9.44 -13.52 -0.22
N SER A 114 -8.67 -12.46 -0.06
CA SER A 114 -8.17 -11.66 -1.16
C SER A 114 -6.69 -11.34 -0.95
N TYR A 115 -6.09 -10.61 -1.90
CA TYR A 115 -4.69 -10.23 -1.77
C TYR A 115 -4.45 -9.52 -0.43
N THR A 116 -3.54 -10.07 0.35
CA THR A 116 -3.16 -9.55 1.66
C THR A 116 -1.65 -9.42 1.73
N GLU A 117 -1.19 -8.29 2.22
CA GLU A 117 0.25 -8.03 2.36
C GLU A 117 0.57 -7.37 3.69
N LEU A 118 1.85 -7.40 4.08
CA LEU A 118 2.33 -6.61 5.20
C LEU A 118 2.35 -5.13 4.81
N SER A 119 2.03 -4.27 5.77
CA SER A 119 2.16 -2.82 5.59
C SER A 119 3.64 -2.43 5.44
N ALA A 120 3.90 -1.18 5.07
CA ALA A 120 5.26 -0.69 4.78
C ALA A 120 6.25 -0.89 5.94
N THR A 121 5.79 -0.82 7.18
CA THR A 121 6.63 -1.04 8.37
C THR A 121 6.58 -2.47 8.90
N GLY A 122 5.75 -3.31 8.31
CA GLY A 122 5.58 -4.70 8.75
C GLY A 122 4.73 -4.86 10.00
N THR A 123 4.10 -3.79 10.49
CA THR A 123 3.33 -3.80 11.74
C THR A 123 1.83 -3.98 11.53
N GLY A 124 1.37 -3.95 10.29
CA GLY A 124 -0.04 -4.09 9.95
C GLY A 124 -0.24 -4.91 8.70
N LEU A 125 -1.50 -5.07 8.31
CA LEU A 125 -1.88 -5.77 7.09
C LEU A 125 -2.66 -4.83 6.18
N HIS A 126 -2.45 -4.99 4.89
CA HIS A 126 -3.25 -4.38 3.84
C HIS A 126 -3.97 -5.47 3.08
N ILE A 127 -5.28 -5.35 2.96
CA ILE A 127 -6.10 -6.27 2.16
C ILE A 127 -6.70 -5.49 1.01
N ILE A 128 -6.55 -5.98 -0.21
CA ILE A 128 -7.13 -5.35 -1.39
C ILE A 128 -8.18 -6.27 -1.96
N VAL A 129 -9.43 -5.81 -1.97
CA VAL A 129 -10.56 -6.59 -2.45
C VAL A 129 -11.23 -5.91 -3.63
N ARG A 130 -11.91 -6.70 -4.47
CA ARG A 130 -12.80 -6.19 -5.50
C ARG A 130 -14.16 -5.90 -4.91
N GLY A 131 -14.70 -4.73 -5.21
CA GLY A 131 -16.01 -4.31 -4.79
C GLY A 131 -15.98 -3.28 -3.68
N ASN A 132 -17.16 -2.87 -3.26
CA ASN A 132 -17.34 -1.95 -2.16
C ASN A 132 -17.50 -2.70 -0.86
N VAL A 133 -16.77 -2.28 0.16
CA VAL A 133 -16.80 -2.89 1.49
C VAL A 133 -17.28 -1.84 2.48
N PRO A 134 -18.31 -2.12 3.27
CA PRO A 134 -18.75 -1.19 4.32
C PRO A 134 -17.66 -1.01 5.36
N ASN A 135 -17.54 0.22 5.87
CA ASN A 135 -16.57 0.51 6.91
C ASN A 135 -16.85 -0.33 8.17
N ARG A 136 -15.82 -0.95 8.74
CA ARG A 136 -15.92 -1.83 9.88
C ARG A 136 -15.08 -1.33 11.05
N ARG A 137 -15.43 -1.79 12.26
CA ARG A 137 -14.88 -1.31 13.53
C ARG A 137 -13.36 -1.39 13.71
N LYS A 138 -12.68 -2.36 13.11
CA LYS A 138 -11.27 -2.63 13.39
C LYS A 138 -10.34 -2.39 12.20
N GLY A 139 -10.80 -1.69 11.19
CA GLY A 139 -9.97 -1.38 10.04
C GLY A 139 -10.44 -0.12 9.38
N GLU A 140 -9.57 0.47 8.59
CA GLU A 140 -9.93 1.60 7.75
C GLU A 140 -10.13 1.10 6.33
N VAL A 141 -11.23 1.52 5.70
CA VAL A 141 -11.63 1.08 4.38
C VAL A 141 -11.46 2.23 3.39
N TYR A 142 -10.69 2.00 2.33
CA TYR A 142 -10.38 3.00 1.33
C TYR A 142 -10.85 2.56 -0.06
N SER A 143 -11.81 3.26 -0.63
CA SER A 143 -12.30 2.96 -1.98
C SER A 143 -12.14 4.11 -2.97
N SER A 144 -11.90 5.32 -2.47
CA SER A 144 -11.63 6.50 -3.32
C SER A 144 -10.95 7.59 -2.52
N LYS A 145 -10.27 8.51 -3.22
CA LYS A 145 -9.60 9.68 -2.63
C LYS A 145 -8.60 9.32 -1.54
N ARG A 146 -7.97 8.17 -1.67
CA ARG A 146 -7.00 7.68 -0.68
C ARG A 146 -5.78 7.07 -1.35
N PHE A 147 -4.66 7.26 -0.68
CA PHE A 147 -3.38 6.71 -1.03
C PHE A 147 -3.09 5.52 -0.11
N PHE A 148 -2.63 4.42 -0.70
CA PHE A 148 -2.39 3.17 -0.01
C PHE A 148 -1.01 2.66 -0.38
N THR A 149 -0.09 2.52 0.59
CA THR A 149 1.23 1.95 0.28
C THR A 149 1.08 0.48 -0.10
N VAL A 150 1.86 0.03 -1.08
CA VAL A 150 1.80 -1.35 -1.57
C VAL A 150 3.22 -1.92 -1.51
N THR A 151 3.39 -3.03 -0.80
CA THR A 151 4.71 -3.61 -0.52
C THR A 151 5.01 -4.88 -1.30
N GLY A 152 3.99 -5.63 -1.68
CA GLY A 152 4.17 -6.94 -2.30
C GLY A 152 4.63 -8.03 -1.34
N HIS A 153 4.69 -7.77 -0.03
CA HIS A 153 5.02 -8.78 0.98
C HIS A 153 3.77 -9.59 1.32
N ILE A 154 3.46 -10.56 0.48
CA ILE A 154 2.25 -11.37 0.60
C ILE A 154 2.19 -12.09 1.94
N VAL A 155 1.02 -12.04 2.56
CA VAL A 155 0.70 -12.81 3.74
C VAL A 155 -0.35 -13.84 3.38
N GLU A 156 -0.07 -15.11 3.68
CA GLU A 156 -1.04 -16.17 3.56
C GLU A 156 -1.51 -16.55 4.95
N VAL A 157 -2.79 -16.35 5.20
CA VAL A 157 -3.40 -16.76 6.45
C VAL A 157 -3.95 -18.16 6.24
N GLY A 158 -3.41 -19.14 6.98
CA GLY A 158 -3.80 -20.52 6.83
C GLY A 158 -5.31 -20.68 7.02
N GLY A 159 -5.93 -21.33 6.05
CA GLY A 159 -7.35 -21.64 6.13
C GLY A 159 -7.58 -22.92 6.88
N ASP A 160 -8.51 -22.94 7.73
CA ASP A 160 -9.21 -24.10 8.10
C ASP A 160 -10.62 -23.84 8.43
#